data_cf50dc3fb32590109a7502f9a8d3799a
#
_entry.id   cf50dc3fb32590109a7502f9a8d3799a
#
_cell.length_a   1.000
_cell.length_b   1.000
_cell.length_c   1.000
_cell.angle_alpha   90.00
_cell.angle_beta   90.00
_cell.angle_gamma   90.00
#
_symmetry.space_group_name_H-M   'P 1'
#
loop_
_entity.id
_entity.type
_entity.pdbx_description
1 polymer ?
#
loop_
_entity_poly.entity_id
_entity_poly.type
_entity_poly.pdbx_seq_one_letter_code
_entity_poly.pdbx_strand_id
1 'polypeptide(L)'
;MITQRNRGNRWRREIRRSRRGSEILEAALVFPILLALAFGTVEFGYYFYVEHNLESAAREGARAGIVDGTNEDINNAVNEVMKHSGYAVGDYDPPEIGLSGDQNEYLTVKVKMHWSNVSEGLKPMHMIQPQNDVVVGTATMRIEK
;
A
#
# COMPACT_ATOMS: atom_id res chain seq x y z
N MET A 1 -20.48 -47.16 -60.25
CA MET A 1 -20.27 -47.26 -58.77
C MET A 1 -19.63 -45.96 -58.33
N ILE A 2 -20.43 -45.01 -57.81
CA ILE A 2 -19.98 -43.66 -57.50
C ILE A 2 -19.72 -43.59 -56.00
N THR A 3 -18.46 -43.42 -55.63
CA THR A 3 -18.01 -43.31 -54.23
C THR A 3 -18.37 -41.91 -53.72
N GLN A 4 -19.36 -41.82 -52.85
CA GLN A 4 -19.73 -40.63 -52.12
C GLN A 4 -18.60 -40.28 -51.11
N ARG A 5 -17.81 -39.30 -51.48
CA ARG A 5 -16.73 -38.77 -50.64
C ARG A 5 -17.32 -38.00 -49.45
N ASN A 6 -17.18 -38.55 -48.26
CA ASN A 6 -17.67 -38.00 -46.97
C ASN A 6 -17.05 -36.60 -46.71
N ARG A 7 -17.67 -35.53 -47.16
CA ARG A 7 -17.23 -34.14 -46.94
C ARG A 7 -17.67 -33.56 -45.56
N GLY A 8 -18.55 -34.26 -44.83
CA GLY A 8 -19.18 -33.71 -43.63
C GLY A 8 -18.28 -33.59 -42.39
N ASN A 9 -17.20 -34.41 -42.30
CA ASN A 9 -16.39 -34.45 -41.07
C ASN A 9 -15.24 -33.43 -41.06
N ARG A 10 -14.91 -32.81 -42.18
CA ARG A 10 -13.83 -31.80 -42.25
C ARG A 10 -14.25 -30.47 -41.67
N TRP A 11 -15.46 -29.99 -42.01
CA TRP A 11 -16.03 -28.71 -41.56
C TRP A 11 -16.25 -28.64 -40.06
N ARG A 12 -16.62 -29.76 -39.40
CA ARG A 12 -16.84 -29.80 -37.94
C ARG A 12 -15.52 -29.64 -37.16
N ARG A 13 -14.39 -30.11 -37.70
CA ARG A 13 -13.07 -29.98 -37.06
C ARG A 13 -12.51 -28.56 -37.20
N GLU A 14 -12.74 -27.89 -38.32
CA GLU A 14 -12.27 -26.53 -38.57
C GLU A 14 -13.01 -25.49 -37.70
N ILE A 15 -14.33 -25.63 -37.55
CA ILE A 15 -15.14 -24.76 -36.68
C ILE A 15 -14.74 -24.90 -35.21
N ARG A 16 -14.39 -26.09 -34.75
CA ARG A 16 -13.95 -26.37 -33.39
C ARG A 16 -12.55 -25.78 -33.12
N ARG A 17 -11.71 -25.74 -34.12
CA ARG A 17 -10.34 -25.18 -34.03
C ARG A 17 -10.37 -23.66 -34.03
N SER A 18 -11.27 -23.04 -34.76
CA SER A 18 -11.50 -21.60 -34.78
C SER A 18 -12.04 -21.08 -33.45
N ARG A 19 -12.97 -21.77 -32.80
CA ARG A 19 -13.51 -21.39 -31.50
C ARG A 19 -12.45 -21.40 -30.39
N ARG A 20 -11.58 -22.43 -30.33
CA ARG A 20 -10.47 -22.50 -29.38
C ARG A 20 -9.46 -21.36 -29.55
N GLY A 21 -9.21 -20.90 -30.77
CA GLY A 21 -8.34 -19.76 -31.04
C GLY A 21 -8.94 -18.45 -30.51
N SER A 22 -10.27 -18.25 -30.65
CA SER A 22 -10.97 -17.10 -30.11
C SER A 22 -10.94 -17.04 -28.58
N GLU A 23 -11.18 -18.17 -27.91
CA GLU A 23 -11.13 -18.30 -26.44
C GLU A 23 -9.72 -17.98 -25.89
N ILE A 24 -8.66 -18.40 -26.59
CA ILE A 24 -7.28 -18.11 -26.20
C ILE A 24 -6.98 -16.59 -26.36
N LEU A 25 -7.45 -15.98 -27.45
CA LEU A 25 -7.27 -14.54 -27.66
C LEU A 25 -8.02 -13.71 -26.63
N GLU A 26 -9.23 -14.11 -26.27
CA GLU A 26 -10.02 -13.48 -25.22
C GLU A 26 -9.32 -13.58 -23.85
N ALA A 27 -8.85 -14.78 -23.48
CA ALA A 27 -8.09 -15.00 -22.26
C ALA A 27 -6.79 -14.17 -22.25
N ALA A 28 -6.07 -14.09 -23.37
CA ALA A 28 -4.85 -13.29 -23.49
C ALA A 28 -5.08 -11.80 -23.32
N LEU A 29 -6.28 -11.31 -23.63
CA LEU A 29 -6.67 -9.90 -23.43
C LEU A 29 -7.12 -9.65 -21.99
N VAL A 30 -7.91 -10.56 -21.41
CA VAL A 30 -8.49 -10.40 -20.06
C VAL A 30 -7.46 -10.65 -18.96
N PHE A 31 -6.57 -11.62 -19.15
CA PHE A 31 -5.61 -12.04 -18.12
C PHE A 31 -4.66 -10.92 -17.65
N PRO A 32 -4.06 -10.08 -18.52
CA PRO A 32 -3.25 -8.95 -18.08
C PRO A 32 -4.03 -7.93 -17.23
N ILE A 33 -5.30 -7.70 -17.56
CA ILE A 33 -6.16 -6.77 -16.80
C ILE A 33 -6.43 -7.34 -15.41
N LEU A 34 -6.74 -8.63 -15.29
CA LEU A 34 -6.95 -9.29 -14.00
C LEU A 34 -5.68 -9.28 -13.15
N LEU A 35 -4.51 -9.51 -13.75
CA LEU A 35 -3.24 -9.42 -13.04
C LEU A 35 -2.95 -8.00 -12.56
N ALA A 36 -3.20 -6.98 -13.40
CA ALA A 36 -3.02 -5.59 -13.00
C ALA A 36 -3.94 -5.21 -11.82
N LEU A 37 -5.20 -5.66 -11.82
CA LEU A 37 -6.11 -5.47 -10.70
C LEU A 37 -5.63 -6.21 -9.44
N ALA A 38 -5.19 -7.46 -9.56
CA ALA A 38 -4.73 -8.24 -8.43
C ALA A 38 -3.48 -7.61 -7.79
N PHE A 39 -2.46 -7.28 -8.58
CA PHE A 39 -1.23 -6.67 -8.08
C PHE A 39 -1.46 -5.24 -7.59
N GLY A 40 -2.31 -4.47 -8.28
CA GLY A 40 -2.71 -3.14 -7.83
C GLY A 40 -3.37 -3.19 -6.45
N THR A 41 -4.27 -4.15 -6.21
CA THR A 41 -4.92 -4.33 -4.89
C THR A 41 -3.89 -4.62 -3.80
N VAL A 42 -2.88 -5.44 -4.06
CA VAL A 42 -1.80 -5.74 -3.11
C VAL A 42 -1.00 -4.47 -2.80
N GLU A 43 -0.58 -3.72 -3.82
CA GLU A 43 0.23 -2.52 -3.65
C GLU A 43 -0.53 -1.41 -2.91
N PHE A 44 -1.81 -1.16 -3.27
CA PHE A 44 -2.66 -0.20 -2.55
C PHE A 44 -2.94 -0.64 -1.10
N GLY A 45 -3.22 -1.92 -0.88
CA GLY A 45 -3.44 -2.46 0.46
C GLY A 45 -2.23 -2.26 1.36
N TYR A 46 -1.03 -2.47 0.80
CA TYR A 46 0.20 -2.25 1.55
C TYR A 46 0.49 -0.76 1.80
N TYR A 47 0.21 0.11 0.83
CA TYR A 47 0.32 1.56 1.03
C TYR A 47 -0.54 2.03 2.21
N PHE A 48 -1.82 1.64 2.25
CA PHE A 48 -2.72 1.98 3.35
C PHE A 48 -2.28 1.35 4.68
N TYR A 49 -1.69 0.15 4.64
CA TYR A 49 -1.13 -0.47 5.83
C TYR A 49 0.01 0.39 6.42
N VAL A 50 0.94 0.85 5.58
CA VAL A 50 2.03 1.74 6.00
C VAL A 50 1.48 3.06 6.56
N GLU A 51 0.59 3.73 5.82
CA GLU A 51 -0.03 4.99 6.23
C GLU A 51 -0.73 4.87 7.58
N HIS A 52 -1.53 3.82 7.77
CA HIS A 52 -2.25 3.57 9.02
C HIS A 52 -1.31 3.32 10.22
N ASN A 53 -0.21 2.61 10.01
CA ASN A 53 0.78 2.38 11.06
C ASN A 53 1.50 3.68 11.45
N LEU A 54 1.86 4.51 10.48
CA LEU A 54 2.47 5.82 10.75
C LEU A 54 1.51 6.75 11.49
N GLU A 55 0.23 6.75 11.11
CA GLU A 55 -0.80 7.53 11.79
C GLU A 55 -1.03 7.04 13.24
N SER A 56 -1.04 5.72 13.44
CA SER A 56 -1.19 5.12 14.77
C SER A 56 0.01 5.46 15.66
N ALA A 57 1.24 5.40 15.11
CA ALA A 57 2.46 5.79 15.81
C ALA A 57 2.45 7.29 16.16
N ALA A 58 2.02 8.16 15.24
CA ALA A 58 1.89 9.59 15.49
C ALA A 58 0.87 9.88 16.59
N ARG A 59 -0.25 9.17 16.63
CA ARG A 59 -1.27 9.32 17.69
C ARG A 59 -0.74 8.91 19.05
N GLU A 60 -0.05 7.77 19.15
CA GLU A 60 0.51 7.32 20.45
C GLU A 60 1.64 8.24 20.91
N GLY A 61 2.49 8.71 19.99
CA GLY A 61 3.49 9.74 20.28
C GLY A 61 2.87 11.05 20.80
N ALA A 62 1.81 11.53 20.13
CA ALA A 62 1.10 12.73 20.58
C ALA A 62 0.45 12.53 21.96
N ARG A 63 -0.11 11.33 22.22
CA ARG A 63 -0.67 10.98 23.53
C ARG A 63 0.39 10.97 24.64
N ALA A 64 1.56 10.43 24.36
CA ALA A 64 2.68 10.45 25.32
C ALA A 64 3.13 11.88 25.61
N GLY A 65 3.13 12.76 24.60
CA GLY A 65 3.59 14.14 24.75
C GLY A 65 2.63 15.09 25.46
N ILE A 66 1.31 14.85 25.44
CA ILE A 66 0.33 15.74 26.12
C ILE A 66 0.28 15.55 27.64
N VAL A 67 0.86 14.50 28.18
CA VAL A 67 0.89 14.17 29.63
C VAL A 67 2.25 14.52 30.20
N ASP A 68 2.68 15.77 30.08
CA ASP A 68 3.99 16.27 30.54
C ASP A 68 5.19 15.44 30.01
N GLY A 69 5.01 14.77 28.87
CA GLY A 69 6.01 13.92 28.26
C GLY A 69 7.15 14.72 27.62
N THR A 70 8.32 14.16 27.70
CA THR A 70 9.51 14.70 27.02
C THR A 70 9.52 14.27 25.55
N ASN A 71 10.36 14.89 24.72
CA ASN A 71 10.59 14.43 23.35
C ASN A 71 11.08 12.97 23.31
N GLU A 72 11.77 12.50 24.34
CA GLU A 72 12.21 11.12 24.47
C GLU A 72 11.03 10.16 24.68
N ASP A 73 10.05 10.55 25.49
CA ASP A 73 8.83 9.75 25.70
C ASP A 73 8.02 9.62 24.41
N ILE A 74 7.92 10.70 23.64
CA ILE A 74 7.28 10.71 22.30
C ILE A 74 8.00 9.76 21.35
N ASN A 75 9.34 9.84 21.29
CA ASN A 75 10.15 8.96 20.46
C ASN A 75 9.99 7.48 20.86
N ASN A 76 9.98 7.18 22.15
CA ASN A 76 9.83 5.82 22.67
C ASN A 76 8.45 5.26 22.32
N ALA A 77 7.40 6.04 22.48
CA ALA A 77 6.04 5.64 22.13
C ALA A 77 5.90 5.36 20.61
N VAL A 78 6.43 6.23 19.76
CA VAL A 78 6.46 6.02 18.30
C VAL A 78 7.23 4.75 17.94
N ASN A 79 8.43 4.57 18.50
CA ASN A 79 9.28 3.40 18.25
C ASN A 79 8.61 2.10 18.67
N GLU A 80 7.87 2.09 19.79
CA GLU A 80 7.14 0.91 20.25
C GLU A 80 6.05 0.49 19.26
N VAL A 81 5.23 1.43 18.80
CA VAL A 81 4.18 1.15 17.82
C VAL A 81 4.78 0.67 16.50
N MET A 82 5.82 1.35 16.00
CA MET A 82 6.47 0.97 14.73
C MET A 82 7.11 -0.41 14.82
N LYS A 83 7.74 -0.74 15.94
CA LYS A 83 8.31 -2.07 16.19
C LYS A 83 7.24 -3.17 16.18
N HIS A 84 6.08 -2.93 16.81
CA HIS A 84 4.96 -3.87 16.76
C HIS A 84 4.38 -4.05 15.35
N SER A 85 4.49 -3.02 14.51
CA SER A 85 4.10 -3.06 13.09
C SER A 85 5.16 -3.70 12.17
N GLY A 86 6.28 -4.16 12.74
CA GLY A 86 7.34 -4.87 12.01
C GLY A 86 8.41 -3.96 11.39
N TYR A 87 8.49 -2.69 11.79
CA TYR A 87 9.50 -1.75 11.33
C TYR A 87 10.62 -1.59 12.36
N ALA A 88 11.87 -1.52 11.89
CA ALA A 88 13.03 -1.22 12.72
C ALA A 88 13.28 0.29 12.81
N VAL A 89 13.99 0.70 13.86
CA VAL A 89 14.51 2.06 13.94
C VAL A 89 15.50 2.29 12.79
N GLY A 90 15.19 3.29 11.95
CA GLY A 90 15.94 3.57 10.71
C GLY A 90 15.15 3.28 9.43
N ASP A 91 14.03 2.52 9.50
CA ASP A 91 13.12 2.36 8.36
C ASP A 91 12.24 3.62 8.16
N TYR A 92 12.13 4.45 9.18
CA TYR A 92 11.37 5.70 9.21
C TYR A 92 12.18 6.82 9.85
N ASP A 93 11.79 8.06 9.56
CA ASP A 93 12.46 9.23 10.12
C ASP A 93 12.06 9.44 11.59
N PRO A 94 12.93 10.05 12.41
CA PRO A 94 12.57 10.49 13.75
C PRO A 94 11.32 11.37 13.71
N PRO A 95 10.39 11.23 14.69
CA PRO A 95 9.15 11.99 14.67
C PRO A 95 9.42 13.51 14.74
N GLU A 96 8.76 14.26 13.86
CA GLU A 96 8.74 15.70 13.90
C GLU A 96 7.70 16.17 14.91
N ILE A 97 8.12 16.95 15.89
CA ILE A 97 7.30 17.44 16.99
C ILE A 97 7.10 18.93 16.79
N GLY A 98 5.86 19.36 16.70
CA GLY A 98 5.47 20.78 16.54
C GLY A 98 4.43 21.20 17.56
N LEU A 99 4.58 22.40 18.09
CA LEU A 99 3.58 23.05 18.92
C LEU A 99 2.89 24.15 18.12
N SER A 100 1.57 24.28 18.28
CA SER A 100 0.75 25.27 17.59
C SER A 100 -0.35 25.85 18.50
N GLY A 101 -0.97 26.96 18.08
CA GLY A 101 -1.94 27.74 18.87
C GLY A 101 -1.29 28.87 19.60
N ASP A 102 -2.09 29.87 20.07
CA ASP A 102 -1.62 31.12 20.67
C ASP A 102 -0.79 30.93 21.96
N GLN A 103 -0.97 29.80 22.65
CA GLN A 103 -0.24 29.41 23.87
C GLN A 103 0.35 28.02 23.82
N ASN A 104 0.70 27.51 22.61
CA ASN A 104 1.15 26.12 22.40
C ASN A 104 0.11 25.09 22.92
N GLU A 105 -1.15 25.34 22.61
CA GLU A 105 -2.26 24.50 23.08
C GLU A 105 -2.35 23.16 22.34
N TYR A 106 -1.71 23.04 21.20
CA TYR A 106 -1.78 21.85 20.36
C TYR A 106 -0.40 21.26 20.12
N LEU A 107 -0.27 19.96 20.36
CA LEU A 107 0.90 19.18 20.02
C LEU A 107 0.61 18.42 18.73
N THR A 108 1.46 18.59 17.73
CA THR A 108 1.42 17.87 16.47
C THR A 108 2.66 16.96 16.37
N VAL A 109 2.44 15.68 16.17
CA VAL A 109 3.49 14.69 15.90
C VAL A 109 3.31 14.18 14.48
N LYS A 110 4.40 14.19 13.69
CA LYS A 110 4.45 13.65 12.35
C LYS A 110 5.51 12.57 12.28
N VAL A 111 5.13 11.40 11.79
CA VAL A 111 6.04 10.29 11.51
C VAL A 111 6.10 10.08 10.01
N LYS A 112 7.30 9.98 9.46
CA LYS A 112 7.56 9.89 8.03
C LYS A 112 8.31 8.61 7.70
N MET A 113 8.00 8.03 6.55
CA MET A 113 8.73 6.89 5.99
C MET A 113 8.92 7.10 4.50
N HIS A 114 10.14 6.85 4.01
CA HIS A 114 10.38 6.83 2.57
C HIS A 114 9.80 5.58 1.95
N TRP A 115 8.98 5.76 0.90
CA TRP A 115 8.36 4.67 0.17
C TRP A 115 9.39 3.75 -0.50
N SER A 116 10.56 4.30 -0.84
CA SER A 116 11.72 3.53 -1.31
C SER A 116 12.24 2.50 -0.30
N ASN A 117 12.06 2.73 1.01
CA ASN A 117 12.45 1.79 2.06
C ASN A 117 11.53 0.56 2.13
N VAL A 118 10.36 0.62 1.50
CA VAL A 118 9.43 -0.50 1.44
C VAL A 118 9.95 -1.57 0.49
N SER A 119 9.83 -2.84 0.89
CA SER A 119 10.28 -3.99 0.09
C SER A 119 9.71 -3.98 -1.34
N GLU A 120 10.57 -4.17 -2.32
CA GLU A 120 10.19 -4.24 -3.74
C GLU A 120 9.14 -5.33 -4.03
N GLY A 121 9.16 -6.45 -3.30
CA GLY A 121 8.16 -7.51 -3.42
C GLY A 121 6.73 -7.08 -3.09
N LEU A 122 6.55 -5.97 -2.39
CA LEU A 122 5.24 -5.39 -2.03
C LEU A 122 4.82 -4.25 -2.97
N LYS A 123 5.65 -3.92 -3.95
CA LYS A 123 5.43 -2.90 -4.99
C LYS A 123 5.47 -3.52 -6.40
N PRO A 124 4.67 -4.55 -6.70
CA PRO A 124 4.84 -5.34 -7.93
C PRO A 124 4.62 -4.55 -9.22
N MET A 125 3.88 -3.48 -9.17
CA MET A 125 3.53 -2.66 -10.34
C MET A 125 4.14 -1.26 -10.31
N HIS A 126 4.70 -0.83 -9.19
CA HIS A 126 5.21 0.54 -8.97
C HIS A 126 4.17 1.61 -9.35
N MET A 127 2.89 1.33 -9.09
CA MET A 127 1.76 2.22 -9.43
C MET A 127 1.64 3.38 -8.47
N ILE A 128 2.04 3.16 -7.21
CA ILE A 128 1.97 4.18 -6.17
C ILE A 128 3.31 4.88 -6.07
N GLN A 129 3.28 6.19 -6.30
CA GLN A 129 4.43 7.08 -6.10
C GLN A 129 3.98 8.23 -5.19
N PRO A 130 4.16 8.09 -3.85
CA PRO A 130 3.83 9.17 -2.93
C PRO A 130 4.61 10.44 -3.27
N GLN A 131 4.03 11.59 -2.97
CA GLN A 131 4.67 12.87 -3.23
C GLN A 131 6.01 12.95 -2.48
N ASN A 132 7.09 13.24 -3.18
CA ASN A 132 8.46 13.25 -2.65
C ASN A 132 8.95 11.91 -2.07
N ASP A 133 8.39 10.79 -2.52
CA ASP A 133 8.72 9.44 -2.02
C ASP A 133 8.47 9.26 -0.51
N VAL A 134 7.56 10.03 0.08
CA VAL A 134 7.31 10.02 1.53
C VAL A 134 5.85 9.73 1.84
N VAL A 135 5.63 8.77 2.74
CA VAL A 135 4.35 8.52 3.40
C VAL A 135 4.40 9.16 4.78
N VAL A 136 3.34 9.87 5.17
CA VAL A 136 3.31 10.66 6.40
C VAL A 136 2.09 10.30 7.24
N GLY A 137 2.32 9.90 8.49
CA GLY A 137 1.29 9.84 9.53
C GLY A 137 1.34 11.12 10.38
N THR A 138 0.20 11.74 10.64
CA THR A 138 0.11 12.97 11.44
C THR A 138 -0.98 12.88 12.49
N ALA A 139 -0.67 13.27 13.70
CA ALA A 139 -1.65 13.43 14.77
C ALA A 139 -1.47 14.78 15.48
N THR A 140 -2.59 15.44 15.76
CA THR A 140 -2.62 16.69 16.53
C THR A 140 -3.55 16.51 17.72
N MET A 141 -3.05 16.77 18.91
CA MET A 141 -3.80 16.68 20.16
C MET A 141 -3.71 17.98 20.95
N ARG A 142 -4.76 18.30 21.71
CA ARG A 142 -4.77 19.45 22.58
C ARG A 142 -4.08 19.11 23.90
N ILE A 143 -3.19 20.00 24.33
CA ILE A 143 -2.54 19.89 25.64
C ILE A 143 -3.53 20.37 26.70
N GLU A 144 -3.88 19.50 27.64
CA GLU A 144 -4.69 19.91 28.81
C GLU A 144 -3.75 20.48 29.87
N LYS A 145 -4.00 21.75 30.22
CA LYS A 145 -3.29 22.46 31.31
C LYS A 145 -4.06 22.35 32.61
#